data_616a04c01223b71377b862eb944e74fa
#
_entry.id   616a04c01223b71377b862eb944e74fa
#
_cell.length_a   1.000
_cell.length_b   1.000
_cell.length_c   1.000
_cell.angle_alpha   90.00
_cell.angle_beta   90.00
_cell.angle_gamma   90.00
#
_symmetry.space_group_name_H-M   'P 1'
#
loop_
_entity.id
_entity.type
_entity.pdbx_description
1 polymer ?
#
loop_
_entity_poly.entity_id
_entity_poly.type
_entity_poly.pdbx_seq_one_letter_code
_entity_poly.pdbx_strand_id
1 'polypeptide(L)'
;MTLDSDNSSSRFEKKIIESFSKYARSYDRYAILQRSMAERLASYLPEPTPPHIIELGCGTGLFTRHLLTLPIKSLTLNDISSAMIDILKIRLELPEYTKFLIGNAENISMGKTDLICANAVFQWFQNPQSSLIHLKKSLNNKGMILFSTFGTETLKEFRQAANMNSPITLYSLSQWKTFIKKTGFTLRLFNSEKRKIFTPNTMNLIKNLQQIGAAPIKNFNVGGLRKLIRYYDKHFSTKQGVYATWELYYFSVTLE
;
A
#
# COMPACT_ATOMS: atom_id res chain seq x y z
N MET A 1 -27.19 11.29 11.67
CA MET A 1 -26.29 10.09 11.71
C MET A 1 -24.94 10.31 11.02
N THR A 2 -24.43 11.53 10.97
CA THR A 2 -23.21 11.91 10.19
C THR A 2 -22.01 12.30 11.07
N LEU A 3 -22.16 12.49 12.37
CA LEU A 3 -21.06 12.93 13.25
C LEU A 3 -20.13 11.83 13.75
N ASP A 4 -20.58 10.56 13.78
CA ASP A 4 -19.76 9.44 14.25
C ASP A 4 -18.82 8.87 13.18
N SER A 5 -19.15 9.02 11.88
CA SER A 5 -18.32 8.54 10.78
C SER A 5 -17.09 9.41 10.57
N ASP A 6 -17.19 10.73 10.70
CA ASP A 6 -16.07 11.67 10.54
C ASP A 6 -15.03 11.49 11.65
N ASN A 7 -15.47 11.20 12.87
CA ASN A 7 -14.57 11.01 14.00
C ASN A 7 -13.80 9.68 13.91
N SER A 8 -14.41 8.63 13.35
CA SER A 8 -13.76 7.33 13.15
C SER A 8 -12.74 7.37 12.01
N SER A 9 -13.04 8.07 10.91
CA SER A 9 -12.14 8.26 9.77
C SER A 9 -10.89 9.05 10.18
N SER A 10 -11.06 10.16 10.87
CA SER A 10 -9.95 10.98 11.41
C SER A 10 -9.07 10.18 12.39
N ARG A 11 -9.65 9.29 13.21
CA ARG A 11 -8.88 8.45 14.14
C ARG A 11 -8.09 7.35 13.42
N PHE A 12 -8.63 6.78 12.36
CA PHE A 12 -7.95 5.79 11.53
C PHE A 12 -6.75 6.41 10.82
N GLU A 13 -6.93 7.57 10.18
CA GLU A 13 -5.89 8.33 9.50
C GLU A 13 -4.74 8.70 10.45
N LYS A 14 -5.04 9.22 11.63
CA LYS A 14 -4.03 9.52 12.67
C LYS A 14 -3.18 8.31 13.02
N LYS A 15 -3.80 7.13 13.18
CA LYS A 15 -3.07 5.89 13.47
C LYS A 15 -2.12 5.48 12.34
N ILE A 16 -2.54 5.67 11.08
CA ILE A 16 -1.70 5.41 9.92
C ILE A 16 -0.49 6.34 9.93
N ILE A 17 -0.71 7.65 10.08
CA ILE A 17 0.34 8.66 10.14
C ILE A 17 1.34 8.33 11.26
N GLU A 18 0.84 8.09 12.49
CA GLU A 18 1.67 7.74 13.64
C GLU A 18 2.53 6.49 13.38
N SER A 19 1.92 5.45 12.79
CA SER A 19 2.59 4.19 12.52
C SER A 19 3.73 4.36 11.50
N PHE A 20 3.44 4.96 10.35
CA PHE A 20 4.44 5.16 9.31
C PHE A 20 5.53 6.17 9.74
N SER A 21 5.15 7.26 10.39
CA SER A 21 6.12 8.24 10.90
C SER A 21 7.09 7.62 11.91
N LYS A 22 6.58 6.79 12.82
CA LYS A 22 7.40 6.10 13.84
C LYS A 22 8.48 5.22 13.23
N TYR A 23 8.17 4.54 12.15
CA TYR A 23 9.05 3.53 11.56
C TYR A 23 9.74 3.99 10.25
N ALA A 24 9.58 5.25 9.84
CA ALA A 24 10.10 5.76 8.56
C ALA A 24 11.60 5.47 8.36
N ARG A 25 12.44 5.68 9.37
CA ARG A 25 13.89 5.44 9.28
C ARG A 25 14.28 3.97 9.08
N SER A 26 13.51 3.05 9.67
CA SER A 26 13.79 1.61 9.60
C SER A 26 12.96 0.87 8.54
N TYR A 27 12.00 1.54 7.92
CA TYR A 27 11.00 0.94 7.03
C TYR A 27 11.60 0.05 5.94
N ASP A 28 12.57 0.54 5.18
CA ASP A 28 13.17 -0.19 4.06
C ASP A 28 13.87 -1.49 4.47
N ARG A 29 14.32 -1.58 5.71
CA ARG A 29 14.93 -2.81 6.24
C ARG A 29 13.93 -3.95 6.34
N TYR A 30 12.65 -3.62 6.55
CA TYR A 30 11.57 -4.58 6.77
C TYR A 30 10.60 -4.66 5.59
N ALA A 31 10.58 -3.65 4.72
CA ALA A 31 9.69 -3.54 3.56
C ALA A 31 10.17 -4.34 2.34
N ILE A 32 10.73 -5.55 2.57
CA ILE A 32 11.27 -6.42 1.50
C ILE A 32 10.19 -6.77 0.49
N LEU A 33 8.97 -7.08 0.98
CA LEU A 33 7.85 -7.40 0.12
C LEU A 33 7.41 -6.19 -0.71
N GLN A 34 7.27 -5.00 -0.08
CA GLN A 34 6.88 -3.77 -0.76
C GLN A 34 7.91 -3.36 -1.83
N ARG A 35 9.21 -3.61 -1.58
CA ARG A 35 10.27 -3.40 -2.57
C ARG A 35 10.09 -4.31 -3.78
N SER A 36 9.89 -5.61 -3.56
CA SER A 36 9.66 -6.54 -4.67
C SER A 36 8.35 -6.28 -5.41
N MET A 37 7.33 -5.76 -4.71
CA MET A 37 6.10 -5.26 -5.34
C MET A 37 6.36 -4.04 -6.21
N ALA A 38 7.21 -3.11 -5.75
CA ALA A 38 7.61 -1.93 -6.52
C ALA A 38 8.35 -2.32 -7.81
N GLU A 39 9.30 -3.24 -7.73
CA GLU A 39 10.02 -3.78 -8.89
C GLU A 39 9.05 -4.43 -9.90
N ARG A 40 8.11 -5.24 -9.39
CA ARG A 40 7.10 -5.87 -10.24
C ARG A 40 6.14 -4.85 -10.84
N LEU A 41 5.68 -3.87 -10.07
CA LEU A 41 4.79 -2.81 -10.55
C LEU A 41 5.49 -1.96 -11.63
N ALA A 42 6.78 -1.68 -11.46
CA ALA A 42 7.58 -0.95 -12.44
C ALA A 42 7.65 -1.67 -13.79
N SER A 43 7.65 -3.00 -13.81
CA SER A 43 7.62 -3.77 -15.07
C SER A 43 6.30 -3.65 -15.85
N TYR A 44 5.29 -3.00 -15.29
CA TYR A 44 4.00 -2.70 -15.93
C TYR A 44 3.84 -1.22 -16.28
N LEU A 45 4.88 -0.41 -16.09
CA LEU A 45 4.86 0.98 -16.52
C LEU A 45 4.63 1.06 -18.04
N PRO A 46 3.79 1.99 -18.52
CA PRO A 46 3.44 2.06 -19.93
C PRO A 46 4.59 2.58 -20.80
N GLU A 47 4.63 2.09 -22.02
CA GLU A 47 5.48 2.59 -23.09
C GLU A 47 4.60 3.06 -24.27
N PRO A 48 4.79 4.32 -24.76
CA PRO A 48 5.72 5.33 -24.25
C PRO A 48 5.36 5.82 -22.84
N THR A 49 6.37 6.27 -22.11
CA THR A 49 6.19 6.81 -20.75
C THR A 49 5.35 8.09 -20.76
N PRO A 50 4.28 8.19 -19.95
CA PRO A 50 3.51 9.41 -19.81
C PRO A 50 4.35 10.54 -19.18
N PRO A 51 4.22 11.79 -19.68
CA PRO A 51 5.08 12.88 -19.25
C PRO A 51 4.77 13.42 -17.85
N HIS A 52 3.53 13.27 -17.36
CA HIS A 52 3.09 13.80 -16.07
C HIS A 52 2.64 12.65 -15.17
N ILE A 53 3.32 12.47 -14.05
CA ILE A 53 3.08 11.35 -13.13
C ILE A 53 2.81 11.85 -11.72
N ILE A 54 1.83 11.22 -11.07
CA ILE A 54 1.58 11.33 -9.63
C ILE A 54 1.82 9.95 -9.00
N GLU A 55 2.64 9.89 -7.97
CA GLU A 55 2.79 8.71 -7.11
C GLU A 55 2.06 8.94 -5.80
N LEU A 56 1.13 8.04 -5.46
CA LEU A 56 0.42 8.01 -4.19
C LEU A 56 1.15 7.11 -3.20
N GLY A 57 1.28 7.58 -1.96
CA GLY A 57 1.97 6.84 -0.89
C GLY A 57 3.42 6.53 -1.26
N CYS A 58 4.18 7.55 -1.67
CA CYS A 58 5.56 7.39 -2.12
C CYS A 58 6.48 6.81 -1.04
N GLY A 59 6.10 6.93 0.24
CA GLY A 59 6.84 6.40 1.37
C GLY A 59 8.28 6.88 1.38
N THR A 60 9.20 5.95 1.50
CA THR A 60 10.66 6.18 1.47
C THR A 60 11.26 6.12 0.08
N GLY A 61 10.43 6.07 -0.98
CA GLY A 61 10.86 6.09 -2.38
C GLY A 61 11.11 4.71 -3.00
N LEU A 62 10.54 3.63 -2.46
CA LEU A 62 10.76 2.28 -3.02
C LEU A 62 10.28 2.14 -4.46
N PHE A 63 9.19 2.79 -4.86
CA PHE A 63 8.72 2.81 -6.23
C PHE A 63 9.20 4.05 -6.98
N THR A 64 9.31 5.20 -6.31
CA THR A 64 9.81 6.47 -6.88
C THR A 64 11.11 6.29 -7.66
N ARG A 65 12.06 5.47 -7.16
CA ARG A 65 13.35 5.22 -7.83
C ARG A 65 13.20 4.69 -9.25
N HIS A 66 12.13 3.94 -9.55
CA HIS A 66 11.85 3.45 -10.89
C HIS A 66 11.25 4.54 -11.78
N LEU A 67 10.50 5.48 -11.22
CA LEU A 67 9.99 6.64 -11.96
C LEU A 67 11.09 7.61 -12.34
N LEU A 68 12.12 7.76 -11.49
CA LEU A 68 13.26 8.67 -11.74
C LEU A 68 14.16 8.21 -12.91
N THR A 69 14.04 6.97 -13.39
CA THR A 69 14.76 6.49 -14.57
C THR A 69 14.04 6.81 -15.88
N LEU A 70 12.82 7.38 -15.83
CA LEU A 70 11.98 7.61 -16.99
C LEU A 70 12.09 9.05 -17.50
N PRO A 71 11.87 9.29 -18.80
CA PRO A 71 11.91 10.63 -19.41
C PRO A 71 10.63 11.42 -19.13
N ILE A 72 10.33 11.70 -17.84
CA ILE A 72 9.14 12.41 -17.40
C ILE A 72 9.36 13.93 -17.29
N LYS A 73 8.28 14.71 -17.43
CA LYS A 73 8.31 16.18 -17.36
C LYS A 73 7.91 16.73 -16.00
N SER A 74 7.07 15.99 -15.26
CA SER A 74 6.69 16.36 -13.90
C SER A 74 6.41 15.13 -13.07
N LEU A 75 6.79 15.20 -11.81
CA LEU A 75 6.55 14.17 -10.80
C LEU A 75 5.93 14.81 -9.56
N THR A 76 4.77 14.33 -9.15
CA THR A 76 4.16 14.72 -7.88
C THR A 76 4.18 13.52 -6.95
N LEU A 77 4.81 13.67 -5.80
CA LEU A 77 4.94 12.63 -4.78
C LEU A 77 3.99 12.94 -3.62
N ASN A 78 3.00 12.07 -3.41
CA ASN A 78 2.08 12.18 -2.30
C ASN A 78 2.40 11.14 -1.23
N ASP A 79 2.36 11.54 0.02
CA ASP A 79 2.29 10.64 1.19
C ASP A 79 1.50 11.31 2.32
N ILE A 80 0.87 10.50 3.16
CA ILE A 80 0.14 10.98 4.33
C ILE A 80 1.11 11.35 5.48
N SER A 81 2.32 10.79 5.48
CA SER A 81 3.36 10.99 6.47
C SER A 81 4.49 11.87 5.93
N SER A 82 4.64 13.08 6.49
CA SER A 82 5.78 13.95 6.17
C SER A 82 7.13 13.28 6.50
N ALA A 83 7.19 12.50 7.57
CA ALA A 83 8.41 11.78 7.96
C ALA A 83 8.86 10.75 6.91
N MET A 84 7.94 10.15 6.16
CA MET A 84 8.28 9.28 5.02
C MET A 84 8.92 10.09 3.89
N ILE A 85 8.33 11.22 3.53
CA ILE A 85 8.86 12.14 2.51
C ILE A 85 10.24 12.67 2.89
N ASP A 86 10.48 12.97 4.17
CA ASP A 86 11.79 13.43 4.64
C ASP A 86 12.87 12.35 4.44
N ILE A 87 12.54 11.08 4.70
CA ILE A 87 13.44 9.96 4.43
C ILE A 87 13.66 9.78 2.92
N LEU A 88 12.61 9.92 2.10
CA LEU A 88 12.73 9.85 0.65
C LEU A 88 13.70 10.91 0.12
N LYS A 89 13.57 12.18 0.57
CA LYS A 89 14.46 13.29 0.18
C LYS A 89 15.92 13.07 0.57
N ILE A 90 16.17 12.38 1.68
CA ILE A 90 17.55 12.03 2.10
C ILE A 90 18.14 10.94 1.20
N ARG A 91 17.32 10.04 0.64
CA ARG A 91 17.77 8.83 -0.05
C ARG A 91 17.85 8.95 -1.57
N LEU A 92 17.07 9.85 -2.15
CA LEU A 92 16.95 10.00 -3.60
C LEU A 92 17.30 11.42 -4.03
N GLU A 93 18.12 11.52 -5.06
CA GLU A 93 18.31 12.76 -5.80
C GLU A 93 17.06 13.00 -6.65
N LEU A 94 16.36 14.09 -6.37
CA LEU A 94 15.09 14.40 -7.01
C LEU A 94 15.27 15.55 -8.00
N PRO A 95 14.72 15.43 -9.21
CA PRO A 95 14.68 16.53 -10.17
C PRO A 95 13.93 17.76 -9.63
N GLU A 96 14.30 18.95 -10.06
CA GLU A 96 13.67 20.23 -9.63
C GLU A 96 12.16 20.30 -9.92
N TYR A 97 11.71 19.58 -10.95
CA TYR A 97 10.28 19.51 -11.29
C TYR A 97 9.46 18.62 -10.34
N THR A 98 10.07 18.03 -9.30
CA THR A 98 9.38 17.20 -8.32
C THR A 98 8.59 18.05 -7.32
N LYS A 99 7.30 17.75 -7.17
CA LYS A 99 6.40 18.37 -6.21
C LYS A 99 6.01 17.39 -5.11
N PHE A 100 5.74 17.91 -3.92
CA PHE A 100 5.30 17.12 -2.77
C PHE A 100 3.90 17.53 -2.33
N LEU A 101 3.05 16.53 -2.05
CA LEU A 101 1.72 16.71 -1.48
C LEU A 101 1.61 15.85 -0.22
N ILE A 102 1.55 16.49 0.95
CA ILE A 102 1.33 15.79 2.22
C ILE A 102 -0.16 15.75 2.50
N GLY A 103 -0.72 14.54 2.62
CA GLY A 103 -2.13 14.36 2.94
C GLY A 103 -2.70 13.06 2.43
N ASN A 104 -3.96 12.80 2.78
CA ASN A 104 -4.67 11.60 2.40
C ASN A 104 -5.05 11.61 0.92
N ALA A 105 -4.55 10.63 0.17
CA ALA A 105 -4.79 10.47 -1.26
C ALA A 105 -6.28 10.29 -1.63
N GLU A 106 -7.14 9.91 -0.67
CA GLU A 106 -8.57 9.74 -0.91
C GLU A 106 -9.32 11.07 -1.08
N ASN A 107 -8.75 12.20 -0.63
CA ASN A 107 -9.45 13.48 -0.63
C ASN A 107 -8.60 14.69 -1.00
N ILE A 108 -7.27 14.55 -1.10
CA ILE A 108 -6.38 15.67 -1.46
C ILE A 108 -6.51 16.04 -2.95
N SER A 109 -6.53 17.34 -3.26
CA SER A 109 -6.50 17.82 -4.65
C SER A 109 -5.09 17.71 -5.22
N MET A 110 -4.92 17.05 -6.38
CA MET A 110 -3.61 16.69 -6.94
C MET A 110 -3.27 17.39 -8.26
N GLY A 111 -4.22 18.11 -8.87
CA GLY A 111 -4.06 18.63 -10.23
C GLY A 111 -4.23 17.56 -11.30
N LYS A 112 -3.89 17.90 -12.56
CA LYS A 112 -4.03 17.00 -13.71
C LYS A 112 -2.75 16.22 -13.99
N THR A 113 -2.92 14.94 -14.40
CA THR A 113 -1.81 14.02 -14.70
C THR A 113 -2.22 12.99 -15.75
N ASP A 114 -1.25 12.34 -16.37
CA ASP A 114 -1.48 11.29 -17.35
C ASP A 114 -1.41 9.89 -16.70
N LEU A 115 -0.64 9.76 -15.63
CA LEU A 115 -0.48 8.50 -14.90
C LEU A 115 -0.52 8.74 -13.39
N ILE A 116 -1.32 7.95 -12.69
CA ILE A 116 -1.28 7.82 -11.23
C ILE A 116 -0.69 6.44 -10.91
N CYS A 117 0.39 6.42 -10.12
CA CYS A 117 0.98 5.19 -9.62
C CYS A 117 0.76 5.03 -8.12
N ALA A 118 0.62 3.79 -7.63
CA ALA A 118 0.53 3.52 -6.21
C ALA A 118 1.04 2.11 -5.88
N ASN A 119 2.13 2.02 -5.14
CA ASN A 119 2.68 0.73 -4.71
C ASN A 119 2.30 0.41 -3.27
N ALA A 120 1.46 -0.60 -3.06
CA ALA A 120 1.00 -1.04 -1.74
C ALA A 120 0.33 0.10 -0.92
N VAL A 121 -0.62 0.81 -1.52
CA VAL A 121 -1.34 1.94 -0.91
C VAL A 121 -2.84 1.66 -0.81
N PHE A 122 -3.46 1.12 -1.85
CA PHE A 122 -4.91 1.01 -1.98
C PHE A 122 -5.59 0.17 -0.88
N GLN A 123 -4.86 -0.69 -0.16
CA GLN A 123 -5.38 -1.40 1.02
C GLN A 123 -5.69 -0.47 2.21
N TRP A 124 -5.17 0.75 2.22
CA TRP A 124 -5.42 1.76 3.25
C TRP A 124 -6.65 2.61 2.96
N PHE A 125 -7.16 2.58 1.74
CA PHE A 125 -8.35 3.33 1.35
C PHE A 125 -9.59 2.75 2.03
N GLN A 126 -10.36 3.64 2.64
CA GLN A 126 -11.59 3.26 3.35
C GLN A 126 -12.71 2.91 2.38
N ASN A 127 -12.78 3.62 1.25
CA ASN A 127 -13.76 3.38 0.19
C ASN A 127 -13.10 3.40 -1.19
N PRO A 128 -12.58 2.25 -1.68
CA PRO A 128 -11.88 2.19 -2.96
C PRO A 128 -12.70 2.69 -4.15
N GLN A 129 -14.03 2.52 -4.15
CA GLN A 129 -14.88 3.03 -5.22
C GLN A 129 -14.91 4.56 -5.22
N SER A 130 -15.12 5.20 -4.08
CA SER A 130 -15.08 6.66 -3.95
C SER A 130 -13.70 7.22 -4.25
N SER A 131 -12.65 6.53 -3.81
CA SER A 131 -11.26 6.90 -4.08
C SER A 131 -10.95 6.87 -5.58
N LEU A 132 -11.38 5.83 -6.30
CA LEU A 132 -11.23 5.76 -7.76
C LEU A 132 -11.99 6.90 -8.47
N ILE A 133 -13.20 7.26 -8.02
CA ILE A 133 -13.95 8.42 -8.55
C ILE A 133 -13.19 9.72 -8.28
N HIS A 134 -12.59 9.88 -7.10
CA HIS A 134 -11.79 11.04 -6.76
C HIS A 134 -10.55 11.14 -7.65
N LEU A 135 -9.77 10.07 -7.76
CA LEU A 135 -8.57 10.00 -8.57
C LEU A 135 -8.85 10.22 -10.06
N LYS A 136 -10.01 9.76 -10.55
CA LYS A 136 -10.47 10.00 -11.92
C LYS A 136 -10.50 11.49 -12.28
N LYS A 137 -10.86 12.37 -11.32
CA LYS A 137 -10.90 13.82 -11.52
C LYS A 137 -9.52 14.42 -11.81
N SER A 138 -8.45 13.77 -11.36
CA SER A 138 -7.06 14.19 -11.57
C SER A 138 -6.47 13.66 -12.88
N LEU A 139 -7.11 12.73 -13.56
CA LEU A 139 -6.60 12.19 -14.81
C LEU A 139 -6.95 13.08 -16.01
N ASN A 140 -6.02 13.18 -16.95
CA ASN A 140 -6.24 13.66 -18.30
C ASN A 140 -7.04 12.64 -19.14
N ASN A 141 -7.47 13.01 -20.35
CA ASN A 141 -8.07 12.07 -21.29
C ASN A 141 -7.11 10.91 -21.55
N LYS A 142 -7.64 9.68 -21.56
CA LYS A 142 -6.88 8.44 -21.68
C LYS A 142 -5.87 8.22 -20.53
N GLY A 143 -6.00 8.96 -19.45
CA GLY A 143 -5.15 8.80 -18.26
C GLY A 143 -5.31 7.42 -17.63
N MET A 144 -4.27 7.00 -16.91
CA MET A 144 -4.13 5.65 -16.37
C MET A 144 -3.89 5.67 -14.87
N ILE A 145 -4.36 4.64 -14.16
CA ILE A 145 -3.91 4.32 -12.80
C ILE A 145 -3.23 2.96 -12.84
N LEU A 146 -2.00 2.90 -12.34
CA LEU A 146 -1.20 1.69 -12.17
C LEU A 146 -0.95 1.47 -10.68
N PHE A 147 -1.48 0.39 -10.10
CA PHE A 147 -1.36 0.18 -8.66
C PHE A 147 -1.20 -1.27 -8.25
N SER A 148 -0.56 -1.46 -7.11
CA SER A 148 -0.51 -2.72 -6.39
C SER A 148 -1.24 -2.63 -5.05
N THR A 149 -1.82 -3.76 -4.62
CA THR A 149 -2.53 -3.88 -3.35
C THR A 149 -2.53 -5.32 -2.86
N PHE A 150 -3.14 -5.56 -1.72
CA PHE A 150 -3.23 -6.87 -1.10
C PHE A 150 -4.63 -7.49 -1.25
N GLY A 151 -4.65 -8.81 -1.49
CA GLY A 151 -5.88 -9.61 -1.55
C GLY A 151 -6.28 -10.23 -0.21
N THR A 152 -7.43 -10.90 -0.22
CA THR A 152 -8.10 -11.44 0.98
C THR A 152 -7.33 -12.54 1.72
N GLU A 153 -6.41 -13.23 1.04
CA GLU A 153 -5.57 -14.28 1.65
C GLU A 153 -4.36 -13.73 2.43
N THR A 154 -4.13 -12.40 2.35
CA THR A 154 -2.99 -11.78 3.03
C THR A 154 -3.08 -11.96 4.54
N LEU A 155 -1.99 -12.48 5.14
CA LEU A 155 -1.85 -12.75 6.58
C LEU A 155 -2.96 -13.64 7.16
N LYS A 156 -3.53 -14.57 6.38
CA LYS A 156 -4.62 -15.44 6.84
C LYS A 156 -4.21 -16.28 8.05
N GLU A 157 -2.98 -16.79 8.08
CA GLU A 157 -2.45 -17.56 9.19
C GLU A 157 -2.38 -16.71 10.47
N PHE A 158 -1.95 -15.47 10.34
CA PHE A 158 -1.88 -14.53 11.47
C PHE A 158 -3.27 -14.17 12.00
N ARG A 159 -4.23 -13.90 11.10
CA ARG A 159 -5.63 -13.61 11.49
C ARG A 159 -6.28 -14.81 12.18
N GLN A 160 -6.03 -16.02 11.67
CA GLN A 160 -6.51 -17.24 12.29
C GLN A 160 -5.93 -17.44 13.69
N ALA A 161 -4.61 -17.32 13.85
CA ALA A 161 -3.95 -17.49 15.14
C ALA A 161 -4.32 -16.42 16.16
N ALA A 162 -4.56 -15.20 15.69
CA ALA A 162 -4.97 -14.06 16.50
C ALA A 162 -6.47 -14.06 16.83
N ASN A 163 -7.26 -14.93 16.17
CA ASN A 163 -8.73 -14.92 16.19
C ASN A 163 -9.28 -13.51 15.95
N MET A 164 -8.80 -12.83 14.91
CA MET A 164 -9.17 -11.45 14.61
C MET A 164 -9.34 -11.21 13.12
N ASN A 165 -10.15 -10.23 12.78
CA ASN A 165 -10.25 -9.72 11.42
C ASN A 165 -9.00 -8.91 11.04
N SER A 166 -8.81 -8.68 9.74
CA SER A 166 -7.80 -7.74 9.27
C SER A 166 -8.07 -6.33 9.84
N PRO A 167 -7.03 -5.59 10.25
CA PRO A 167 -7.17 -4.19 10.69
C PRO A 167 -7.55 -3.25 9.56
N ILE A 168 -7.40 -3.70 8.31
CA ILE A 168 -7.78 -3.01 7.07
C ILE A 168 -8.72 -3.90 6.28
N THR A 169 -9.55 -3.31 5.43
CA THR A 169 -10.44 -4.08 4.56
C THR A 169 -9.66 -4.60 3.36
N LEU A 170 -9.57 -5.92 3.24
CA LEU A 170 -8.95 -6.59 2.10
C LEU A 170 -10.07 -7.01 1.13
N TYR A 171 -9.95 -6.58 -0.12
CA TYR A 171 -10.94 -6.86 -1.16
C TYR A 171 -10.48 -7.99 -2.07
N SER A 172 -11.43 -8.83 -2.48
CA SER A 172 -11.21 -9.88 -3.48
C SER A 172 -11.05 -9.30 -4.88
N LEU A 173 -10.51 -10.10 -5.80
CA LEU A 173 -10.43 -9.72 -7.21
C LEU A 173 -11.79 -9.35 -7.80
N SER A 174 -12.84 -10.09 -7.45
CA SER A 174 -14.20 -9.82 -7.95
C SER A 174 -14.74 -8.46 -7.49
N GLN A 175 -14.45 -8.09 -6.23
CA GLN A 175 -14.80 -6.78 -5.70
C GLN A 175 -14.01 -5.67 -6.40
N TRP A 176 -12.69 -5.83 -6.61
CA TRP A 176 -11.89 -4.87 -7.36
C TRP A 176 -12.39 -4.67 -8.79
N LYS A 177 -12.69 -5.75 -9.52
CA LYS A 177 -13.30 -5.65 -10.85
C LYS A 177 -14.63 -4.89 -10.85
N THR A 178 -15.43 -5.09 -9.79
CA THR A 178 -16.70 -4.38 -9.63
C THR A 178 -16.48 -2.88 -9.39
N PHE A 179 -15.54 -2.49 -8.51
CA PHE A 179 -15.21 -1.09 -8.26
C PHE A 179 -14.70 -0.40 -9.53
N ILE A 180 -13.76 -1.03 -10.23
CA ILE A 180 -13.20 -0.53 -11.49
C ILE A 180 -14.32 -0.27 -12.52
N LYS A 181 -15.19 -1.27 -12.75
CA LYS A 181 -16.31 -1.15 -13.69
C LYS A 181 -17.29 -0.04 -13.29
N LYS A 182 -17.70 0.01 -12.02
CA LYS A 182 -18.67 1.01 -11.51
C LYS A 182 -18.14 2.44 -11.58
N THR A 183 -16.84 2.64 -11.58
CA THR A 183 -16.22 3.97 -11.67
C THR A 183 -15.93 4.41 -13.11
N GLY A 184 -16.27 3.56 -14.10
CA GLY A 184 -16.09 3.86 -15.51
C GLY A 184 -14.64 3.78 -15.97
N PHE A 185 -13.83 2.98 -15.28
CA PHE A 185 -12.51 2.60 -15.76
C PHE A 185 -12.57 1.28 -16.52
N THR A 186 -11.70 1.16 -17.51
CA THR A 186 -11.44 -0.09 -18.23
C THR A 186 -10.22 -0.77 -17.66
N LEU A 187 -10.37 -2.04 -17.25
CA LEU A 187 -9.27 -2.87 -16.78
C LEU A 187 -8.38 -3.29 -17.96
N ARG A 188 -7.12 -2.85 -17.98
CA ARG A 188 -6.13 -3.18 -19.03
C ARG A 188 -5.20 -4.31 -18.64
N LEU A 189 -4.78 -4.35 -17.37
CA LEU A 189 -3.93 -5.40 -16.84
C LEU A 189 -4.40 -5.82 -15.47
N PHE A 190 -4.39 -7.11 -15.24
CA PHE A 190 -4.48 -7.70 -13.92
C PHE A 190 -3.44 -8.82 -13.80
N ASN A 191 -2.68 -8.79 -12.73
CA ASN A 191 -1.81 -9.90 -12.34
C ASN A 191 -1.97 -10.15 -10.83
N SER A 192 -1.83 -11.40 -10.42
CA SER A 192 -1.87 -11.78 -9.01
C SER A 192 -0.84 -12.86 -8.71
N GLU A 193 -0.32 -12.79 -7.51
CA GLU A 193 0.58 -13.81 -6.99
C GLU A 193 0.34 -14.05 -5.51
N LYS A 194 0.61 -15.27 -5.06
CA LYS A 194 0.63 -15.62 -3.64
C LYS A 194 2.05 -15.97 -3.24
N ARG A 195 2.55 -15.32 -2.18
CA ARG A 195 3.88 -15.57 -1.64
C ARG A 195 3.79 -16.00 -0.19
N LYS A 196 4.58 -16.98 0.20
CA LYS A 196 4.86 -17.30 1.61
C LYS A 196 6.16 -16.62 2.00
N ILE A 197 6.11 -15.75 2.99
CA ILE A 197 7.30 -15.11 3.55
C ILE A 197 7.63 -15.79 4.85
N PHE A 198 8.86 -16.29 4.94
CA PHE A 198 9.35 -17.02 6.10
C PHE A 198 10.10 -16.10 7.05
N THR A 199 9.92 -16.33 8.35
CA THR A 199 10.67 -15.68 9.43
C THR A 199 11.13 -16.73 10.43
N PRO A 200 12.25 -16.50 11.16
CA PRO A 200 12.78 -17.51 12.08
C PRO A 200 11.76 -18.02 13.11
N ASN A 201 10.90 -17.15 13.62
CA ASN A 201 9.85 -17.47 14.59
C ASN A 201 8.74 -16.41 14.56
N THR A 202 7.65 -16.66 15.30
CA THR A 202 6.48 -15.79 15.36
C THR A 202 6.81 -14.41 15.93
N MET A 203 7.75 -14.27 16.86
CA MET A 203 8.16 -12.95 17.38
C MET A 203 8.80 -12.08 16.30
N ASN A 204 9.65 -12.68 15.45
CA ASN A 204 10.24 -11.98 14.30
C ASN A 204 9.17 -11.58 13.28
N LEU A 205 8.19 -12.46 13.00
CA LEU A 205 7.06 -12.11 12.16
C LEU A 205 6.30 -10.90 12.70
N ILE A 206 5.94 -10.93 13.97
CA ILE A 206 5.23 -9.84 14.66
C ILE A 206 6.03 -8.53 14.56
N LYS A 207 7.34 -8.58 14.87
CA LYS A 207 8.22 -7.42 14.78
C LYS A 207 8.26 -6.85 13.35
N ASN A 208 8.39 -7.70 12.35
CA ASN A 208 8.41 -7.27 10.95
C ASN A 208 7.10 -6.58 10.55
N LEU A 209 5.95 -7.17 10.92
CA LEU A 209 4.63 -6.59 10.65
C LEU A 209 4.44 -5.21 11.32
N GLN A 210 4.97 -5.04 12.54
CA GLN A 210 4.94 -3.73 13.22
C GLN A 210 5.78 -2.69 12.48
N GLN A 211 6.98 -3.06 12.04
CA GLN A 211 7.93 -2.15 11.39
C GLN A 211 7.44 -1.65 10.01
N ILE A 212 6.56 -2.39 9.36
CA ILE A 212 5.91 -1.98 8.09
C ILE A 212 4.50 -1.42 8.27
N GLY A 213 4.09 -1.16 9.51
CA GLY A 213 2.76 -0.61 9.80
C GLY A 213 1.59 -1.58 9.66
N ALA A 214 1.84 -2.87 9.37
CA ALA A 214 0.80 -3.84 9.01
C ALA A 214 0.08 -4.51 10.20
N ALA A 215 0.58 -4.36 11.43
CA ALA A 215 0.01 -5.06 12.58
C ALA A 215 -0.36 -4.16 13.76
N PRO A 216 -1.62 -4.12 14.17
CA PRO A 216 -2.04 -3.49 15.42
C PRO A 216 -1.84 -4.47 16.60
N ILE A 217 -0.58 -4.67 17.05
CA ILE A 217 -0.30 -5.57 18.18
C ILE A 217 -0.61 -4.92 19.54
N LYS A 218 -0.93 -3.65 19.56
CA LYS A 218 -1.30 -2.94 20.80
C LYS A 218 -2.51 -3.54 21.55
N ASN A 219 -3.23 -4.50 20.97
CA ASN A 219 -4.44 -5.08 21.53
C ASN A 219 -4.23 -6.42 22.27
N PHE A 220 -3.00 -6.95 22.31
CA PHE A 220 -2.73 -8.19 23.04
C PHE A 220 -2.16 -7.89 24.42
N ASN A 221 -2.80 -8.41 25.46
CA ASN A 221 -2.16 -8.57 26.76
C ASN A 221 -1.12 -9.69 26.69
N VAL A 222 -0.25 -9.77 27.70
CA VAL A 222 0.86 -10.75 27.72
C VAL A 222 0.38 -12.18 27.54
N GLY A 223 -0.76 -12.57 28.15
CA GLY A 223 -1.34 -13.89 28.02
C GLY A 223 -1.85 -14.19 26.61
N GLY A 224 -2.53 -13.22 25.98
CA GLY A 224 -3.01 -13.33 24.61
C GLY A 224 -1.87 -13.44 23.60
N LEU A 225 -0.80 -12.67 23.79
CA LEU A 225 0.40 -12.75 22.93
C LEU A 225 1.07 -14.13 23.04
N ARG A 226 1.22 -14.66 24.25
CA ARG A 226 1.76 -16.02 24.45
C ARG A 226 0.91 -17.11 23.78
N LYS A 227 -0.43 -16.99 23.86
CA LYS A 227 -1.35 -17.95 23.19
C LYS A 227 -1.19 -17.86 21.67
N LEU A 228 -1.16 -16.65 21.10
CA LEU A 228 -0.93 -16.42 19.68
C LEU A 228 0.37 -17.09 19.21
N ILE A 229 1.50 -16.82 19.89
CA ILE A 229 2.82 -17.35 19.53
C ILE A 229 2.79 -18.89 19.55
N ARG A 230 2.32 -19.51 20.63
CA ARG A 230 2.24 -20.97 20.74
C ARG A 230 1.38 -21.58 19.64
N TYR A 231 0.23 -20.97 19.34
CA TYR A 231 -0.65 -21.46 18.29
C TYR A 231 0.02 -21.35 16.92
N TYR A 232 0.64 -20.19 16.64
CA TYR A 232 1.30 -19.95 15.36
C TYR A 232 2.48 -20.90 15.14
N ASP A 233 3.37 -21.01 16.12
CA ASP A 233 4.52 -21.89 16.06
C ASP A 233 4.11 -23.38 15.91
N LYS A 234 2.98 -23.78 16.49
CA LYS A 234 2.45 -25.15 16.34
C LYS A 234 1.87 -25.42 14.95
N HIS A 235 1.15 -24.46 14.33
CA HIS A 235 0.34 -24.73 13.15
C HIS A 235 0.92 -24.18 11.85
N PHE A 236 1.82 -23.19 11.92
CA PHE A 236 2.35 -22.48 10.76
C PHE A 236 3.87 -22.45 10.70
N SER A 237 4.54 -23.41 11.31
CA SER A 237 5.99 -23.60 11.20
C SER A 237 6.38 -24.68 10.20
N THR A 238 7.59 -24.52 9.68
CA THR A 238 8.27 -25.44 8.79
C THR A 238 9.75 -25.54 9.21
N LYS A 239 10.54 -26.33 8.49
CA LYS A 239 12.01 -26.35 8.68
C LYS A 239 12.67 -24.98 8.40
N GLN A 240 12.01 -24.08 7.64
CA GLN A 240 12.50 -22.73 7.32
C GLN A 240 12.06 -21.67 8.33
N GLY A 241 11.34 -22.05 9.38
CA GLY A 241 10.72 -21.16 10.35
C GLY A 241 9.21 -21.02 10.13
N VAL A 242 8.60 -20.00 10.70
CA VAL A 242 7.17 -19.70 10.52
C VAL A 242 6.95 -18.91 9.23
N TYR A 243 5.78 -19.07 8.62
CA TYR A 243 5.43 -18.37 7.38
C TYR A 243 4.14 -17.58 7.51
N ALA A 244 4.03 -16.52 6.72
CA ALA A 244 2.79 -15.80 6.49
C ALA A 244 2.53 -15.70 4.98
N THR A 245 1.28 -15.95 4.59
CA THR A 245 0.84 -15.82 3.20
C THR A 245 0.54 -14.36 2.88
N TRP A 246 0.98 -13.92 1.72
CA TRP A 246 0.67 -12.63 1.13
C TRP A 246 0.07 -12.85 -0.24
N GLU A 247 -1.10 -12.29 -0.48
CA GLU A 247 -1.77 -12.27 -1.78
C GLU A 247 -1.63 -10.86 -2.36
N LEU A 248 -0.97 -10.78 -3.50
CA LEU A 248 -0.58 -9.52 -4.14
C LEU A 248 -1.37 -9.34 -5.42
N TYR A 249 -1.93 -8.17 -5.63
CA TYR A 249 -2.63 -7.77 -6.83
C TYR A 249 -1.95 -6.58 -7.49
N TYR A 250 -1.90 -6.61 -8.82
CA TYR A 250 -1.39 -5.55 -9.67
C TYR A 250 -2.45 -5.22 -10.71
N PHE A 251 -2.79 -3.95 -10.83
CA PHE A 251 -3.81 -3.47 -11.74
C PHE A 251 -3.29 -2.32 -12.59
N SER A 252 -3.67 -2.31 -13.86
CA SER A 252 -3.63 -1.13 -14.72
C SER A 252 -5.05 -0.87 -15.22
N VAL A 253 -5.54 0.35 -15.03
CA VAL A 253 -6.87 0.79 -15.45
C VAL A 253 -6.77 2.12 -16.17
N THR A 254 -7.61 2.32 -17.22
CA THR A 254 -7.59 3.53 -18.05
C THR A 254 -8.97 4.15 -18.15
N LEU A 255 -8.99 5.46 -18.41
CA LEU A 255 -10.16 6.14 -18.97
C LEU A 255 -10.23 5.86 -20.48
N GLU A 256 -11.42 5.61 -21.00
CA GLU A 256 -11.68 5.54 -22.43
C GLU A 256 -11.86 6.92 -23.04
#